data_2d0c4c9acfa2a6f672606f290db36b67
#
_entry.id   2d0c4c9acfa2a6f672606f290db36b67
#
_cell.length_a   1.000
_cell.length_b   1.000
_cell.length_c   1.000
_cell.angle_alpha   90.00
_cell.angle_beta   90.00
_cell.angle_gamma   90.00
#
_symmetry.space_group_name_H-M   'P 1'
#
loop_
_entity.id
_entity.type
_entity.pdbx_description
1 polymer ?
#
loop_
_entity_poly.entity_id
_entity_poly.type
_entity_poly.pdbx_seq_one_letter_code
_entity_poly.pdbx_strand_id
1 'polypeptide(L)'
;MDIFGILTMIGGLALFLYGMNAMGDGLARLSGGKMEQVLEKLTSRRIMAVLLGAAVTAVIQSSSATTVMVVGFVNSGIMKLNQAVGIIMGANIGTTVTSWLLSLTGIEGNNIWIQLLKPSSFSPVLAAVGIILTMTAKDTKKKDIGNILVGFAILMFGMETMSGAVEPLASNEQFTHLLLMFQNPVLGMIAGTILTAVIQSSSASVGILQALCATGAVSFGTAIPIIMGQNIGTCVTAIMSSVGASKNAKRASMIHLFFNMIGTILFMIVFYTLNAFLHFTFLGHAANAAGIAVIHSLFNIGAVVVLFPFGDWLVKLATLVIPEHAGHEEKKPDEFAILDERFLE
;
A
#
# COMPACT_ATOMS: atom_id res chain seq x y z
N MET A 1 -22.97 -16.10 3.86
CA MET A 1 -23.08 -14.67 4.22
C MET A 1 -24.43 -14.18 3.70
N ASP A 2 -25.26 -13.68 4.57
CA ASP A 2 -26.54 -13.08 4.19
C ASP A 2 -26.33 -11.62 3.73
N ILE A 3 -27.42 -10.98 3.27
CA ILE A 3 -27.34 -9.59 2.79
C ILE A 3 -26.90 -8.61 3.89
N PHE A 4 -27.24 -8.87 5.15
CA PHE A 4 -26.83 -8.02 6.27
C PHE A 4 -25.34 -8.14 6.56
N GLY A 5 -24.77 -9.34 6.44
CA GLY A 5 -23.33 -9.55 6.53
C GLY A 5 -22.56 -8.82 5.41
N ILE A 6 -23.10 -8.81 4.18
CA ILE A 6 -22.52 -8.04 3.07
C ILE A 6 -22.57 -6.54 3.36
N LEU A 7 -23.70 -6.02 3.83
CA LEU A 7 -23.83 -4.60 4.18
C LEU A 7 -22.90 -4.22 5.34
N THR A 8 -22.76 -5.09 6.35
CA THR A 8 -21.82 -4.90 7.47
C THR A 8 -20.37 -4.89 6.99
N MET A 9 -20.00 -5.78 6.07
CA MET A 9 -18.67 -5.80 5.46
C MET A 9 -18.37 -4.51 4.69
N ILE A 10 -19.32 -4.03 3.88
CA ILE A 10 -19.20 -2.76 3.14
C ILE A 10 -19.08 -1.59 4.12
N GLY A 11 -19.90 -1.55 5.17
CA GLY A 11 -19.84 -0.53 6.22
C GLY A 11 -18.52 -0.54 6.98
N GLY A 12 -18.02 -1.73 7.35
CA GLY A 12 -16.71 -1.90 7.98
C GLY A 12 -15.57 -1.43 7.10
N LEU A 13 -15.60 -1.78 5.80
CA LEU A 13 -14.62 -1.32 4.82
C LEU A 13 -14.66 0.21 4.65
N ALA A 14 -15.85 0.81 4.61
CA ALA A 14 -15.98 2.27 4.52
C ALA A 14 -15.38 2.98 5.74
N LEU A 15 -15.65 2.50 6.95
CA LEU A 15 -15.05 3.00 8.19
C LEU A 15 -13.52 2.82 8.18
N PHE A 16 -13.04 1.64 7.78
CA PHE A 16 -11.62 1.34 7.67
C PHE A 16 -10.91 2.33 6.73
N LEU A 17 -11.45 2.54 5.51
CA LEU A 17 -10.88 3.46 4.53
C LEU A 17 -10.91 4.90 5.01
N TYR A 18 -12.02 5.33 5.62
CA TYR A 18 -12.11 6.67 6.19
C TYR A 18 -11.10 6.89 7.31
N GLY A 19 -11.00 5.95 8.26
CA GLY A 19 -10.06 6.01 9.37
C GLY A 19 -8.61 6.06 8.90
N MET A 20 -8.26 5.23 7.90
CA MET A 20 -6.94 5.21 7.28
C MET A 20 -6.61 6.56 6.63
N ASN A 21 -7.52 7.13 5.85
CA ASN A 21 -7.32 8.42 5.19
C ASN A 21 -7.20 9.56 6.22
N ALA A 22 -8.10 9.61 7.22
CA ALA A 22 -8.07 10.64 8.26
C ALA A 22 -6.76 10.61 9.07
N MET A 23 -6.28 9.40 9.41
CA MET A 23 -4.99 9.20 10.07
C MET A 23 -3.83 9.64 9.19
N GLY A 24 -3.81 9.21 7.93
CA GLY A 24 -2.79 9.56 6.95
C GLY A 24 -2.70 11.07 6.70
N ASP A 25 -3.84 11.74 6.51
CA ASP A 25 -3.92 13.19 6.34
C ASP A 25 -3.42 13.95 7.58
N GLY A 26 -3.75 13.49 8.77
CA GLY A 26 -3.25 14.06 10.02
C GLY A 26 -1.73 13.94 10.13
N LEU A 27 -1.17 12.77 9.82
CA LEU A 27 0.28 12.53 9.79
C LEU A 27 0.98 13.40 8.74
N ALA A 28 0.41 13.51 7.54
CA ALA A 28 0.94 14.36 6.47
C ALA A 28 0.98 15.83 6.88
N ARG A 29 -0.10 16.36 7.50
CA ARG A 29 -0.14 17.75 8.02
C ARG A 29 0.87 17.98 9.14
N LEU A 30 1.03 17.05 10.08
CA LEU A 30 2.05 17.13 11.12
C LEU A 30 3.47 17.21 10.56
N SER A 31 3.71 16.56 9.43
CA SER A 31 5.01 16.60 8.72
C SER A 31 5.28 17.99 8.10
N GLY A 32 4.30 18.89 8.06
CA GLY A 32 4.45 20.31 7.71
C GLY A 32 4.81 20.61 6.27
N GLY A 33 4.35 19.82 5.28
CA GLY A 33 4.63 20.05 3.85
C GLY A 33 6.12 19.88 3.46
N LYS A 34 6.97 19.50 4.42
CA LYS A 34 8.40 19.31 4.18
C LYS A 34 8.71 18.07 3.36
N MET A 35 7.73 17.16 3.20
CA MET A 35 7.95 15.89 2.50
C MET A 35 8.27 16.09 1.02
N GLU A 36 7.61 17.02 0.36
CA GLU A 36 7.90 17.36 -1.05
C GLU A 36 9.31 17.91 -1.20
N GLN A 37 9.71 18.87 -0.33
CA GLN A 37 11.05 19.45 -0.33
C GLN A 37 12.14 18.44 0.02
N VAL A 38 11.83 17.48 0.90
CA VAL A 38 12.74 16.40 1.30
C VAL A 38 12.90 15.39 0.17
N LEU A 39 11.81 15.05 -0.53
CA LEU A 39 11.84 14.21 -1.72
C LEU A 39 12.72 14.79 -2.83
N GLU A 40 12.64 16.11 -3.05
CA GLU A 40 13.44 16.79 -4.05
C GLU A 40 14.96 16.77 -3.72
N LYS A 41 15.33 17.01 -2.45
CA LYS A 41 16.73 17.22 -2.03
C LYS A 41 17.50 15.93 -1.70
N LEU A 42 16.85 14.88 -1.19
CA LEU A 42 17.52 13.70 -0.63
C LEU A 42 17.68 12.51 -1.59
N THR A 43 17.25 12.64 -2.84
CA THR A 43 17.20 11.52 -3.80
C THR A 43 18.49 11.30 -4.59
N SER A 44 19.59 11.98 -4.24
CA SER A 44 20.87 11.85 -4.95
C SER A 44 21.50 10.45 -4.88
N ARG A 45 21.24 9.71 -3.80
CA ARG A 45 21.71 8.32 -3.62
C ARG A 45 20.51 7.39 -3.59
N ARG A 46 20.50 6.31 -4.39
CA ARG A 46 19.38 5.36 -4.49
C ARG A 46 18.93 4.79 -3.13
N ILE A 47 19.88 4.46 -2.24
CA ILE A 47 19.54 3.97 -0.91
C ILE A 47 18.77 5.01 -0.08
N MET A 48 19.16 6.28 -0.17
CA MET A 48 18.45 7.36 0.51
C MET A 48 17.06 7.56 -0.09
N ALA A 49 16.91 7.39 -1.40
CA ALA A 49 15.60 7.43 -2.06
C ALA A 49 14.68 6.28 -1.58
N VAL A 50 15.23 5.06 -1.39
CA VAL A 50 14.48 3.92 -0.82
C VAL A 50 14.03 4.23 0.61
N LEU A 51 14.95 4.66 1.48
CA LEU A 51 14.61 5.00 2.87
C LEU A 51 13.56 6.11 2.93
N LEU A 52 13.71 7.11 2.07
CA LEU A 52 12.78 8.23 1.99
C LEU A 52 11.40 7.76 1.49
N GLY A 53 11.34 6.97 0.44
CA GLY A 53 10.09 6.38 -0.07
C GLY A 53 9.38 5.55 0.99
N ALA A 54 10.13 4.75 1.76
CA ALA A 54 9.60 3.97 2.87
C ALA A 54 9.06 4.88 3.99
N ALA A 55 9.81 5.91 4.40
CA ALA A 55 9.39 6.84 5.45
C ALA A 55 8.16 7.65 5.03
N VAL A 56 8.15 8.20 3.81
CA VAL A 56 7.01 8.96 3.27
C VAL A 56 5.74 8.11 3.23
N THR A 57 5.85 6.89 2.69
CA THR A 57 4.70 5.98 2.61
C THR A 57 4.22 5.53 3.99
N ALA A 58 5.14 5.26 4.93
CA ALA A 58 4.78 4.91 6.30
C ALA A 58 4.04 6.07 7.01
N VAL A 59 4.39 7.32 6.72
CA VAL A 59 3.73 8.51 7.29
C VAL A 59 2.39 8.78 6.58
N ILE A 60 2.36 8.81 5.25
CA ILE A 60 1.14 9.06 4.46
C ILE A 60 0.17 7.87 4.55
N GLN A 61 0.65 6.67 4.91
CA GLN A 61 -0.11 5.42 4.94
C GLN A 61 -0.70 5.02 3.57
N SER A 62 -0.10 5.52 2.48
CA SER A 62 -0.56 5.27 1.11
C SER A 62 0.61 5.21 0.12
N SER A 63 0.96 4.01 -0.33
CA SER A 63 1.94 3.81 -1.39
C SER A 63 1.43 4.32 -2.74
N SER A 64 0.13 4.21 -2.99
CA SER A 64 -0.49 4.78 -4.20
C SER A 64 -0.31 6.29 -4.26
N ALA A 65 -0.60 7.02 -3.16
CA ALA A 65 -0.38 8.46 -3.10
C ALA A 65 1.10 8.83 -3.29
N THR A 66 2.01 8.12 -2.62
CA THR A 66 3.46 8.32 -2.79
C THR A 66 3.90 8.10 -4.23
N THR A 67 3.43 7.03 -4.88
CA THR A 67 3.80 6.72 -6.27
C THR A 67 3.21 7.71 -7.25
N VAL A 68 1.95 8.13 -7.08
CA VAL A 68 1.31 9.17 -7.91
C VAL A 68 2.05 10.50 -7.77
N MET A 69 2.47 10.88 -6.56
CA MET A 69 3.30 12.06 -6.31
C MET A 69 4.63 11.97 -7.07
N VAL A 70 5.31 10.82 -7.01
CA VAL A 70 6.55 10.58 -7.77
C VAL A 70 6.34 10.69 -9.27
N VAL A 71 5.25 10.12 -9.80
CA VAL A 71 4.87 10.25 -11.22
C VAL A 71 4.65 11.73 -11.56
N GLY A 72 4.00 12.51 -10.70
CA GLY A 72 3.80 13.95 -10.86
C GLY A 72 5.11 14.73 -10.87
N PHE A 73 6.05 14.43 -9.96
CA PHE A 73 7.37 15.08 -9.92
C PHE A 73 8.24 14.74 -11.15
N VAL A 74 8.15 13.52 -11.64
CA VAL A 74 8.80 13.14 -12.90
C VAL A 74 8.14 13.86 -14.09
N ASN A 75 6.81 14.01 -14.05
CA ASN A 75 6.06 14.71 -15.10
C ASN A 75 6.43 16.20 -15.20
N SER A 76 6.59 16.86 -14.06
CA SER A 76 6.98 18.28 -13.97
C SER A 76 8.48 18.53 -14.14
N GLY A 77 9.30 17.47 -14.29
CA GLY A 77 10.76 17.59 -14.43
C GLY A 77 11.49 17.88 -13.11
N ILE A 78 10.79 17.96 -11.98
CA ILE A 78 11.38 18.17 -10.65
C ILE A 78 12.25 16.95 -10.25
N MET A 79 11.87 15.75 -10.69
CA MET A 79 12.54 14.50 -10.35
C MET A 79 12.99 13.75 -11.60
N LYS A 80 14.22 13.24 -11.58
CA LYS A 80 14.73 12.36 -12.63
C LYS A 80 14.20 10.93 -12.45
N LEU A 81 14.02 10.22 -13.56
CA LEU A 81 13.49 8.85 -13.56
C LEU A 81 14.32 7.88 -12.68
N ASN A 82 15.66 8.01 -12.66
CA ASN A 82 16.52 7.19 -11.81
C ASN A 82 16.33 7.42 -10.31
N GLN A 83 15.93 8.64 -9.92
CA GLN A 83 15.60 8.97 -8.53
C GLN A 83 14.26 8.34 -8.12
N ALA A 84 13.29 8.38 -9.04
CA ALA A 84 11.96 7.79 -8.85
C ALA A 84 12.02 6.29 -8.51
N VAL A 85 12.95 5.53 -9.13
CA VAL A 85 13.12 4.09 -8.88
C VAL A 85 13.28 3.79 -7.38
N GLY A 86 14.18 4.50 -6.70
CA GLY A 86 14.44 4.28 -5.28
C GLY A 86 13.21 4.56 -4.42
N ILE A 87 12.50 5.67 -4.69
CA ILE A 87 11.31 6.04 -3.92
C ILE A 87 10.19 5.02 -4.14
N ILE A 88 9.98 4.57 -5.37
CA ILE A 88 8.99 3.54 -5.72
C ILE A 88 9.29 2.23 -4.97
N MET A 89 10.55 1.78 -4.98
CA MET A 89 10.98 0.62 -4.20
C MET A 89 10.70 0.80 -2.70
N GLY A 90 11.06 1.98 -2.15
CA GLY A 90 10.84 2.31 -0.75
C GLY A 90 9.35 2.38 -0.38
N ALA A 91 8.51 2.89 -1.26
CA ALA A 91 7.07 2.98 -1.03
C ALA A 91 6.45 1.60 -0.76
N ASN A 92 6.90 0.55 -1.44
CA ASN A 92 6.46 -0.82 -1.17
C ASN A 92 6.85 -1.29 0.24
N ILE A 93 8.07 -0.97 0.71
CA ILE A 93 8.46 -1.26 2.11
C ILE A 93 7.57 -0.47 3.08
N GLY A 94 7.34 0.82 2.82
CA GLY A 94 6.53 1.68 3.69
C GLY A 94 5.09 1.18 3.89
N THR A 95 4.51 0.54 2.87
CA THR A 95 3.17 -0.06 2.97
C THR A 95 3.08 -1.16 4.03
N THR A 96 4.19 -1.84 4.32
CA THR A 96 4.20 -2.92 5.33
C THR A 96 3.92 -2.40 6.73
N VAL A 97 4.21 -1.13 7.03
CA VAL A 97 3.88 -0.49 8.31
C VAL A 97 2.37 -0.54 8.57
N THR A 98 1.55 -0.32 7.53
CA THR A 98 0.09 -0.47 7.65
C THR A 98 -0.30 -1.90 8.03
N SER A 99 0.31 -2.91 7.40
CA SER A 99 0.03 -4.32 7.74
C SER A 99 0.34 -4.63 9.21
N TRP A 100 1.41 -4.04 9.76
CA TRP A 100 1.74 -4.17 11.18
C TRP A 100 0.75 -3.45 12.09
N LEU A 101 0.29 -2.26 11.73
CA LEU A 101 -0.77 -1.57 12.47
C LEU A 101 -2.05 -2.40 12.50
N LEU A 102 -2.45 -2.96 11.36
CA LEU A 102 -3.64 -3.80 11.26
C LEU A 102 -3.47 -5.13 12.01
N SER A 103 -2.25 -5.66 12.13
CA SER A 103 -1.99 -6.90 12.86
C SER A 103 -2.28 -6.80 14.35
N LEU A 104 -2.38 -5.59 14.90
CA LEU A 104 -2.78 -5.38 16.30
C LEU A 104 -4.18 -5.94 16.60
N THR A 105 -5.06 -6.03 15.60
CA THR A 105 -6.39 -6.62 15.76
C THR A 105 -6.34 -8.11 16.09
N GLY A 106 -5.27 -8.81 15.69
CA GLY A 106 -5.06 -10.23 15.96
C GLY A 106 -4.39 -10.54 17.30
N ILE A 107 -4.27 -9.58 18.21
CA ILE A 107 -3.72 -9.82 19.56
C ILE A 107 -4.73 -10.62 20.37
N GLU A 108 -4.37 -11.85 20.72
CA GLU A 108 -5.18 -12.76 21.55
C GLU A 108 -4.51 -13.03 22.89
N GLY A 109 -5.31 -13.18 23.95
CA GLY A 109 -4.83 -13.52 25.29
C GLY A 109 -5.85 -13.17 26.37
N ASN A 110 -5.82 -13.94 27.46
CA ASN A 110 -6.75 -13.79 28.59
C ASN A 110 -6.18 -12.95 29.74
N ASN A 111 -4.91 -12.55 29.66
CA ASN A 111 -4.28 -11.70 30.68
C ASN A 111 -4.80 -10.27 30.52
N ILE A 112 -5.10 -9.59 31.64
CA ILE A 112 -5.60 -8.21 31.66
C ILE A 112 -4.69 -7.24 30.88
N TRP A 113 -3.39 -7.41 30.96
CA TRP A 113 -2.42 -6.59 30.24
C TRP A 113 -2.51 -6.78 28.72
N ILE A 114 -2.73 -8.02 28.27
CA ILE A 114 -2.91 -8.32 26.84
C ILE A 114 -4.26 -7.77 26.36
N GLN A 115 -5.31 -7.90 27.19
CA GLN A 115 -6.62 -7.35 26.85
C GLN A 115 -6.58 -5.82 26.71
N LEU A 116 -5.82 -5.12 27.56
CA LEU A 116 -5.65 -3.67 27.43
C LEU A 116 -4.88 -3.25 26.17
N LEU A 117 -4.04 -4.13 25.63
CA LEU A 117 -3.32 -3.89 24.37
C LEU A 117 -4.16 -4.19 23.12
N LYS A 118 -5.35 -4.81 23.27
CA LYS A 118 -6.24 -5.03 22.12
C LYS A 118 -6.79 -3.70 21.61
N PRO A 119 -6.83 -3.49 20.29
CA PRO A 119 -7.41 -2.27 19.71
C PRO A 119 -8.84 -2.01 20.18
N SER A 120 -9.66 -3.05 20.32
CA SER A 120 -11.02 -2.93 20.84
C SER A 120 -11.09 -2.29 22.24
N SER A 121 -10.05 -2.44 23.04
CA SER A 121 -10.00 -1.89 24.41
C SER A 121 -9.49 -0.44 24.44
N PHE A 122 -8.44 -0.12 23.71
CA PHE A 122 -7.83 1.20 23.81
C PHE A 122 -8.32 2.20 22.73
N SER A 123 -8.83 1.74 21.57
CA SER A 123 -9.33 2.63 20.52
C SER A 123 -10.46 3.56 20.99
N PRO A 124 -11.43 3.13 21.82
CA PRO A 124 -12.44 4.06 22.35
C PRO A 124 -11.83 5.20 23.17
N VAL A 125 -10.76 4.92 23.94
CA VAL A 125 -10.05 5.93 24.71
C VAL A 125 -9.32 6.91 23.77
N LEU A 126 -8.66 6.38 22.74
CA LEU A 126 -8.02 7.22 21.72
C LEU A 126 -9.03 8.09 20.99
N ALA A 127 -10.22 7.54 20.65
CA ALA A 127 -11.28 8.30 20.03
C ALA A 127 -11.74 9.48 20.94
N ALA A 128 -11.98 9.20 22.24
CA ALA A 128 -12.40 10.22 23.20
C ALA A 128 -11.35 11.32 23.36
N VAL A 129 -10.07 10.94 23.55
CA VAL A 129 -8.96 11.91 23.64
C VAL A 129 -8.82 12.68 22.32
N GLY A 130 -8.92 12.01 21.19
CA GLY A 130 -8.81 12.62 19.87
C GLY A 130 -9.92 13.64 19.61
N ILE A 131 -11.17 13.34 19.95
CA ILE A 131 -12.31 14.27 19.83
C ILE A 131 -12.11 15.47 20.73
N ILE A 132 -11.71 15.26 22.00
CA ILE A 132 -11.43 16.38 22.93
C ILE A 132 -10.36 17.31 22.33
N LEU A 133 -9.24 16.75 21.85
CA LEU A 133 -8.18 17.54 21.22
C LEU A 133 -8.68 18.30 19.99
N THR A 134 -9.45 17.65 19.12
CA THR A 134 -9.96 18.28 17.89
C THR A 134 -10.91 19.44 18.20
N MET A 135 -11.77 19.29 19.23
CA MET A 135 -12.77 20.28 19.57
C MET A 135 -12.24 21.41 20.43
N THR A 136 -11.29 21.15 21.35
CA THR A 136 -10.86 22.12 22.37
C THR A 136 -9.53 22.78 22.07
N ALA A 137 -8.65 22.14 21.29
CA ALA A 137 -7.34 22.69 21.03
C ALA A 137 -7.41 23.92 20.11
N LYS A 138 -6.66 24.95 20.45
CA LYS A 138 -6.47 26.15 19.62
C LYS A 138 -5.33 25.96 18.62
N ASP A 139 -4.36 25.11 18.95
CA ASP A 139 -3.19 24.81 18.14
C ASP A 139 -3.53 23.76 17.06
N THR A 140 -3.18 24.06 15.81
CA THR A 140 -3.41 23.19 14.65
C THR A 140 -2.73 21.83 14.82
N LYS A 141 -1.51 21.79 15.35
CA LYS A 141 -0.79 20.53 15.58
C LYS A 141 -1.53 19.60 16.54
N LYS A 142 -2.12 20.15 17.60
CA LYS A 142 -2.93 19.36 18.54
C LYS A 142 -4.21 18.86 17.91
N LYS A 143 -4.84 19.63 17.01
CA LYS A 143 -5.99 19.17 16.21
C LYS A 143 -5.60 18.05 15.27
N ASP A 144 -4.45 18.14 14.62
CA ASP A 144 -3.95 17.09 13.74
C ASP A 144 -3.66 15.79 14.51
N ILE A 145 -3.05 15.89 15.72
CA ILE A 145 -2.91 14.75 16.63
C ILE A 145 -4.29 14.17 16.98
N GLY A 146 -5.26 15.01 17.30
CA GLY A 146 -6.64 14.59 17.55
C GLY A 146 -7.22 13.81 16.38
N ASN A 147 -7.07 14.31 15.16
CA ASN A 147 -7.54 13.65 13.94
C ASN A 147 -6.84 12.29 13.70
N ILE A 148 -5.54 12.19 13.99
CA ILE A 148 -4.80 10.91 13.90
C ILE A 148 -5.39 9.88 14.88
N LEU A 149 -5.62 10.29 16.13
CA LEU A 149 -6.17 9.38 17.15
C LEU A 149 -7.59 8.91 16.79
N VAL A 150 -8.44 9.82 16.33
CA VAL A 150 -9.80 9.49 15.86
C VAL A 150 -9.73 8.61 14.62
N GLY A 151 -8.89 8.96 13.65
CA GLY A 151 -8.69 8.19 12.43
C GLY A 151 -8.24 6.76 12.72
N PHE A 152 -7.27 6.60 13.64
CA PHE A 152 -6.83 5.27 14.09
C PHE A 152 -7.96 4.49 14.75
N ALA A 153 -8.74 5.11 15.63
CA ALA A 153 -9.85 4.44 16.29
C ALA A 153 -10.92 3.97 15.28
N ILE A 154 -11.30 4.83 14.33
CA ILE A 154 -12.27 4.49 13.28
C ILE A 154 -11.73 3.35 12.39
N LEU A 155 -10.44 3.38 12.05
CA LEU A 155 -9.78 2.31 11.30
C LEU A 155 -9.89 0.96 12.02
N MET A 156 -9.61 0.94 13.33
CA MET A 156 -9.69 -0.29 14.13
C MET A 156 -11.13 -0.81 14.27
N PHE A 157 -12.12 0.09 14.47
CA PHE A 157 -13.53 -0.29 14.45
C PHE A 157 -13.97 -0.85 13.09
N GLY A 158 -13.47 -0.26 11.99
CA GLY A 158 -13.70 -0.79 10.65
C GLY A 158 -13.16 -2.21 10.48
N MET A 159 -11.92 -2.47 10.96
CA MET A 159 -11.32 -3.82 10.95
C MET A 159 -12.14 -4.82 11.77
N GLU A 160 -12.55 -4.46 12.98
CA GLU A 160 -13.34 -5.32 13.85
C GLU A 160 -14.71 -5.63 13.23
N THR A 161 -15.34 -4.61 12.63
CA THR A 161 -16.61 -4.76 11.89
C THR A 161 -16.47 -5.70 10.70
N MET A 162 -15.38 -5.60 9.91
CA MET A 162 -15.12 -6.51 8.80
C MET A 162 -14.88 -7.93 9.29
N SER A 163 -14.07 -8.12 10.34
CA SER A 163 -13.78 -9.44 10.91
C SER A 163 -15.05 -10.12 11.42
N GLY A 164 -15.91 -9.40 12.14
CA GLY A 164 -17.19 -9.93 12.60
C GLY A 164 -18.17 -10.26 11.45
N ALA A 165 -18.14 -9.48 10.36
CA ALA A 165 -18.98 -9.75 9.19
C ALA A 165 -18.61 -11.04 8.46
N VAL A 166 -17.32 -11.44 8.48
CA VAL A 166 -16.81 -12.64 7.79
C VAL A 166 -16.74 -13.88 8.70
N GLU A 167 -16.86 -13.72 10.02
CA GLU A 167 -16.82 -14.83 10.98
C GLU A 167 -17.78 -15.99 10.64
N PRO A 168 -19.07 -15.75 10.23
CA PRO A 168 -19.97 -16.82 9.83
C PRO A 168 -19.51 -17.63 8.61
N LEU A 169 -18.56 -17.11 7.81
CA LEU A 169 -18.02 -17.81 6.64
C LEU A 169 -17.09 -18.98 7.05
N ALA A 170 -16.55 -18.97 8.28
CA ALA A 170 -15.70 -20.04 8.78
C ALA A 170 -16.36 -21.43 8.70
N SER A 171 -17.70 -21.49 8.90
CA SER A 171 -18.50 -22.72 8.85
C SER A 171 -19.13 -23.00 7.49
N ASN A 172 -18.88 -22.16 6.47
CA ASN A 172 -19.46 -22.32 5.14
C ASN A 172 -18.55 -23.16 4.24
N GLU A 173 -18.99 -24.39 3.88
CA GLU A 173 -18.23 -25.30 3.05
C GLU A 173 -17.88 -24.71 1.66
N GLN A 174 -18.80 -23.99 1.03
CA GLN A 174 -18.55 -23.37 -0.28
C GLN A 174 -17.46 -22.32 -0.20
N PHE A 175 -17.44 -21.55 0.87
CA PHE A 175 -16.38 -20.56 1.10
C PHE A 175 -15.03 -21.22 1.34
N THR A 176 -14.99 -22.28 2.15
CA THR A 176 -13.76 -23.05 2.39
C THR A 176 -13.24 -23.68 1.09
N HIS A 177 -14.12 -24.24 0.26
CA HIS A 177 -13.75 -24.76 -1.05
C HIS A 177 -13.20 -23.67 -1.98
N LEU A 178 -13.80 -22.48 -1.99
CA LEU A 178 -13.29 -21.34 -2.75
C LEU A 178 -11.88 -20.94 -2.30
N LEU A 179 -11.62 -20.90 -0.99
CA LEU A 179 -10.30 -20.60 -0.45
C LEU A 179 -9.25 -21.65 -0.85
N LEU A 180 -9.63 -22.93 -0.91
CA LEU A 180 -8.74 -24.00 -1.37
C LEU A 180 -8.29 -23.79 -2.82
N MET A 181 -9.13 -23.23 -3.70
CA MET A 181 -8.73 -22.91 -5.07
C MET A 181 -7.57 -21.90 -5.11
N PHE A 182 -7.53 -20.96 -4.16
CA PHE A 182 -6.48 -19.94 -4.07
C PHE A 182 -5.17 -20.44 -3.44
N GLN A 183 -5.12 -21.71 -2.99
CA GLN A 183 -3.86 -22.38 -2.69
C GLN A 183 -3.04 -22.64 -3.97
N ASN A 184 -3.70 -22.67 -5.14
CA ASN A 184 -2.98 -22.62 -6.40
C ASN A 184 -2.27 -21.25 -6.50
N PRO A 185 -0.92 -21.24 -6.62
CA PRO A 185 -0.14 -20.01 -6.55
C PRO A 185 -0.56 -18.96 -7.59
N VAL A 186 -0.90 -19.40 -8.80
CA VAL A 186 -1.29 -18.51 -9.90
C VAL A 186 -2.68 -17.94 -9.65
N LEU A 187 -3.63 -18.75 -9.22
CA LEU A 187 -5.00 -18.30 -8.94
C LEU A 187 -5.04 -17.36 -7.75
N GLY A 188 -4.29 -17.65 -6.67
CA GLY A 188 -4.16 -16.77 -5.51
C GLY A 188 -3.55 -15.43 -5.87
N MET A 189 -2.47 -15.43 -6.66
CA MET A 189 -1.84 -14.20 -7.16
C MET A 189 -2.80 -13.37 -8.02
N ILE A 190 -3.53 -13.99 -8.94
CA ILE A 190 -4.53 -13.30 -9.77
C ILE A 190 -5.65 -12.71 -8.91
N ALA A 191 -6.15 -13.47 -7.93
CA ALA A 191 -7.18 -12.99 -7.01
C ALA A 191 -6.72 -11.75 -6.22
N GLY A 192 -5.49 -11.77 -5.65
CA GLY A 192 -4.91 -10.62 -4.97
C GLY A 192 -4.72 -9.42 -5.89
N THR A 193 -4.27 -9.65 -7.13
CA THR A 193 -4.10 -8.61 -8.15
C THR A 193 -5.43 -7.95 -8.49
N ILE A 194 -6.47 -8.72 -8.80
CA ILE A 194 -7.80 -8.20 -9.16
C ILE A 194 -8.41 -7.44 -7.99
N LEU A 195 -8.38 -8.02 -6.78
CA LEU A 195 -8.94 -7.39 -5.58
C LEU A 195 -8.32 -6.00 -5.36
N THR A 196 -6.99 -5.92 -5.41
CA THR A 196 -6.28 -4.65 -5.17
C THR A 196 -6.46 -3.66 -6.33
N ALA A 197 -6.49 -4.14 -7.57
CA ALA A 197 -6.75 -3.29 -8.74
C ALA A 197 -8.14 -2.66 -8.71
N VAL A 198 -9.16 -3.38 -8.23
CA VAL A 198 -10.53 -2.87 -8.08
C VAL A 198 -10.62 -1.86 -6.93
N ILE A 199 -10.07 -2.21 -5.76
CA ILE A 199 -10.10 -1.35 -4.57
C ILE A 199 -9.14 -0.16 -4.71
N GLN A 200 -8.08 -0.29 -5.51
CA GLN A 200 -6.99 0.67 -5.70
C GLN A 200 -6.21 1.01 -4.40
N SER A 201 -6.29 0.13 -3.41
CA SER A 201 -5.63 0.26 -2.12
C SER A 201 -5.09 -1.08 -1.64
N SER A 202 -3.77 -1.25 -1.64
CA SER A 202 -3.12 -2.45 -1.11
C SER A 202 -3.32 -2.59 0.39
N SER A 203 -3.33 -1.48 1.13
CA SER A 203 -3.60 -1.49 2.57
C SER A 203 -5.00 -2.01 2.88
N ALA A 204 -6.02 -1.59 2.11
CA ALA A 204 -7.37 -2.10 2.26
C ALA A 204 -7.47 -3.58 1.87
N SER A 205 -6.80 -3.99 0.79
CA SER A 205 -6.76 -5.38 0.34
C SER A 205 -6.09 -6.30 1.38
N VAL A 206 -4.97 -5.85 1.99
CA VAL A 206 -4.32 -6.57 3.10
C VAL A 206 -5.24 -6.60 4.33
N GLY A 207 -5.92 -5.51 4.66
CA GLY A 207 -6.88 -5.45 5.75
C GLY A 207 -8.02 -6.46 5.58
N ILE A 208 -8.59 -6.57 4.39
CA ILE A 208 -9.61 -7.59 4.08
C ILE A 208 -9.04 -9.00 4.28
N LEU A 209 -7.82 -9.28 3.80
CA LEU A 209 -7.18 -10.58 3.99
C LEU A 209 -6.95 -10.88 5.47
N GLN A 210 -6.48 -9.91 6.25
CA GLN A 210 -6.29 -10.06 7.70
C GLN A 210 -7.62 -10.27 8.43
N ALA A 211 -8.70 -9.57 8.02
CA ALA A 211 -10.02 -9.80 8.55
C ALA A 211 -10.53 -11.22 8.25
N LEU A 212 -10.32 -11.71 7.03
CA LEU A 212 -10.65 -13.09 6.65
C LEU A 212 -9.85 -14.12 7.45
N CYS A 213 -8.60 -13.82 7.85
CA CYS A 213 -7.81 -14.71 8.70
C CYS A 213 -8.46 -14.94 10.08
N ALA A 214 -9.30 -14.00 10.57
CA ALA A 214 -10.04 -14.18 11.82
C ALA A 214 -11.03 -15.36 11.77
N THR A 215 -11.43 -15.83 10.58
CA THR A 215 -12.25 -17.03 10.41
C THR A 215 -11.50 -18.32 10.73
N GLY A 216 -10.16 -18.30 10.77
CA GLY A 216 -9.31 -19.49 10.84
C GLY A 216 -9.29 -20.36 9.58
N ALA A 217 -10.10 -20.03 8.56
CA ALA A 217 -10.21 -20.81 7.31
C ALA A 217 -9.11 -20.48 6.29
N VAL A 218 -8.48 -19.32 6.40
CA VAL A 218 -7.39 -18.89 5.51
C VAL A 218 -6.08 -19.52 5.96
N SER A 219 -5.49 -20.39 5.15
CA SER A 219 -4.16 -20.93 5.39
C SER A 219 -3.06 -20.00 4.87
N PHE A 220 -1.81 -20.20 5.35
CA PHE A 220 -0.65 -19.50 4.77
C PHE A 220 -0.47 -19.85 3.29
N GLY A 221 -0.79 -21.08 2.88
CA GLY A 221 -0.76 -21.49 1.48
C GLY A 221 -1.69 -20.69 0.59
N THR A 222 -2.85 -20.25 1.12
CA THR A 222 -3.78 -19.35 0.43
C THR A 222 -3.32 -17.89 0.49
N ALA A 223 -2.84 -17.44 1.66
CA ALA A 223 -2.53 -16.03 1.90
C ALA A 223 -1.30 -15.54 1.12
N ILE A 224 -0.23 -16.35 1.05
CA ILE A 224 1.04 -15.96 0.44
C ILE A 224 0.88 -15.50 -1.01
N PRO A 225 0.29 -16.28 -1.93
CA PRO A 225 0.15 -15.86 -3.32
C PRO A 225 -0.80 -14.65 -3.47
N ILE A 226 -1.83 -14.54 -2.61
CA ILE A 226 -2.71 -13.38 -2.61
C ILE A 226 -1.92 -12.11 -2.26
N ILE A 227 -1.08 -12.13 -1.22
CA ILE A 227 -0.24 -10.99 -0.81
C ILE A 227 0.68 -10.55 -1.96
N MET A 228 1.30 -11.51 -2.64
CA MET A 228 2.18 -11.20 -3.76
C MET A 228 1.41 -10.54 -4.91
N GLY A 229 0.20 -11.00 -5.20
CA GLY A 229 -0.68 -10.42 -6.20
C GLY A 229 -1.16 -9.01 -5.86
N GLN A 230 -1.42 -8.73 -4.58
CA GLN A 230 -1.85 -7.40 -4.11
C GLN A 230 -0.87 -6.29 -4.51
N ASN A 231 0.43 -6.59 -4.50
CA ASN A 231 1.45 -5.63 -4.93
C ASN A 231 1.34 -5.28 -6.43
N ILE A 232 1.05 -6.27 -7.28
CA ILE A 232 0.82 -6.02 -8.72
C ILE A 232 -0.43 -5.16 -8.91
N GLY A 233 -1.51 -5.46 -8.20
CA GLY A 233 -2.76 -4.71 -8.28
C GLY A 233 -2.62 -3.23 -7.92
N THR A 234 -1.72 -2.90 -7.00
CA THR A 234 -1.42 -1.50 -6.61
C THR A 234 -0.89 -0.66 -7.79
N CYS A 235 -0.26 -1.29 -8.78
CA CYS A 235 0.33 -0.58 -9.91
C CYS A 235 -0.70 0.08 -10.82
N VAL A 236 -1.95 -0.37 -10.81
CA VAL A 236 -3.05 0.18 -11.61
C VAL A 236 -3.24 1.66 -11.32
N THR A 237 -3.16 2.10 -10.06
CA THR A 237 -3.31 3.51 -9.68
C THR A 237 -2.23 4.40 -10.32
N ALA A 238 -0.97 3.95 -10.29
CA ALA A 238 0.14 4.69 -10.89
C ALA A 238 0.02 4.74 -12.43
N ILE A 239 -0.43 3.66 -13.06
CA ILE A 239 -0.67 3.61 -14.51
C ILE A 239 -1.78 4.59 -14.89
N MET A 240 -2.91 4.56 -14.17
CA MET A 240 -4.02 5.49 -14.41
C MET A 240 -3.60 6.95 -14.25
N SER A 241 -2.82 7.28 -13.22
CA SER A 241 -2.33 8.64 -12.99
C SER A 241 -1.37 9.14 -14.07
N SER A 242 -0.74 8.25 -14.82
CA SER A 242 0.19 8.59 -15.91
C SER A 242 -0.50 8.76 -17.28
N VAL A 243 -1.82 8.52 -17.37
CA VAL A 243 -2.58 8.73 -18.62
C VAL A 243 -2.57 10.22 -18.97
N GLY A 244 -2.16 10.55 -20.19
CA GLY A 244 -2.01 11.95 -20.61
C GLY A 244 -0.72 12.64 -20.15
N ALA A 245 0.07 12.02 -19.27
CA ALA A 245 1.32 12.58 -18.76
C ALA A 245 2.50 12.40 -19.75
N SER A 246 3.63 13.03 -19.45
CA SER A 246 4.88 12.92 -20.21
C SER A 246 5.39 11.47 -20.31
N LYS A 247 6.24 11.20 -21.28
CA LYS A 247 6.85 9.87 -21.46
C LYS A 247 7.60 9.40 -20.22
N ASN A 248 8.31 10.30 -19.54
CA ASN A 248 9.05 9.95 -18.32
C ASN A 248 8.11 9.63 -17.15
N ALA A 249 6.97 10.32 -17.03
CA ALA A 249 5.95 9.98 -16.05
C ALA A 249 5.33 8.59 -16.31
N LYS A 250 5.03 8.27 -17.56
CA LYS A 250 4.59 6.92 -17.97
C LYS A 250 5.65 5.87 -17.71
N ARG A 251 6.93 6.18 -17.96
CA ARG A 251 8.06 5.29 -17.61
C ARG A 251 8.16 5.05 -16.11
N ALA A 252 7.91 6.07 -15.27
CA ALA A 252 7.90 5.91 -13.81
C ALA A 252 6.80 4.94 -13.36
N SER A 253 5.58 5.02 -13.90
CA SER A 253 4.51 4.06 -13.60
C SER A 253 4.82 2.65 -14.12
N MET A 254 5.49 2.54 -15.28
CA MET A 254 5.94 1.23 -15.79
C MET A 254 7.06 0.61 -14.94
N ILE A 255 7.95 1.42 -14.38
CA ILE A 255 8.96 0.94 -13.41
C ILE A 255 8.28 0.35 -12.18
N HIS A 256 7.23 0.99 -11.66
CA HIS A 256 6.44 0.45 -10.55
C HIS A 256 5.81 -0.90 -10.91
N LEU A 257 5.21 -1.02 -12.09
CA LEU A 257 4.65 -2.28 -12.58
C LEU A 257 5.74 -3.36 -12.72
N PHE A 258 6.85 -3.06 -13.40
CA PHE A 258 7.92 -4.04 -13.62
C PHE A 258 8.57 -4.49 -12.32
N PHE A 259 8.82 -3.57 -11.38
CA PHE A 259 9.35 -3.90 -10.07
C PHE A 259 8.44 -4.91 -9.34
N ASN A 260 7.13 -4.63 -9.26
CA ASN A 260 6.20 -5.51 -8.57
C ASN A 260 5.98 -6.84 -9.33
N MET A 261 5.87 -6.80 -10.65
CA MET A 261 5.68 -7.99 -11.47
C MET A 261 6.88 -8.93 -11.41
N ILE A 262 8.09 -8.38 -11.64
CA ILE A 262 9.33 -9.18 -11.62
C ILE A 262 9.60 -9.69 -10.20
N GLY A 263 9.43 -8.84 -9.17
CA GLY A 263 9.53 -9.23 -7.78
C GLY A 263 8.59 -10.38 -7.43
N THR A 264 7.32 -10.27 -7.82
CA THR A 264 6.32 -11.32 -7.58
C THR A 264 6.68 -12.62 -8.31
N ILE A 265 6.99 -12.57 -9.60
CA ILE A 265 7.33 -13.77 -10.39
C ILE A 265 8.57 -14.45 -9.80
N LEU A 266 9.60 -13.67 -9.46
CA LEU A 266 10.84 -14.20 -8.88
C LEU A 266 10.57 -14.88 -7.53
N PHE A 267 9.84 -14.21 -6.64
CA PHE A 267 9.50 -14.79 -5.33
C PHE A 267 8.61 -16.02 -5.45
N MET A 268 7.63 -16.01 -6.37
CA MET A 268 6.81 -17.19 -6.65
C MET A 268 7.67 -18.37 -7.08
N ILE A 269 8.58 -18.17 -8.04
CA ILE A 269 9.46 -19.24 -8.52
C ILE A 269 10.34 -19.75 -7.39
N VAL A 270 11.05 -18.85 -6.69
CA VAL A 270 11.99 -19.23 -5.61
C VAL A 270 11.24 -19.91 -4.47
N PHE A 271 10.17 -19.30 -3.98
CA PHE A 271 9.42 -19.81 -2.83
C PHE A 271 8.81 -21.20 -3.09
N TYR A 272 8.12 -21.36 -4.23
CA TYR A 272 7.48 -22.63 -4.53
C TYR A 272 8.47 -23.72 -4.98
N THR A 273 9.60 -23.34 -5.60
CA THR A 273 10.70 -24.26 -5.83
C THR A 273 11.30 -24.76 -4.51
N LEU A 274 11.58 -23.85 -3.57
CA LEU A 274 12.05 -24.25 -2.23
C LEU A 274 11.02 -25.11 -1.51
N ASN A 275 9.74 -24.78 -1.59
CA ASN A 275 8.67 -25.59 -1.01
C ASN A 275 8.61 -27.02 -1.58
N ALA A 276 8.87 -27.17 -2.88
CA ALA A 276 8.89 -28.48 -3.51
C ALA A 276 9.99 -29.41 -2.95
N PHE A 277 11.11 -28.83 -2.48
CA PHE A 277 12.20 -29.59 -1.86
C PHE A 277 12.09 -29.69 -0.34
N LEU A 278 11.68 -28.61 0.33
CA LEU A 278 11.70 -28.50 1.79
C LEU A 278 10.35 -28.84 2.45
N HIS A 279 9.27 -28.93 1.68
CA HIS A 279 7.91 -29.28 2.13
C HIS A 279 7.49 -28.45 3.34
N PHE A 280 7.34 -27.13 3.15
CA PHE A 280 6.99 -26.19 4.22
C PHE A 280 5.66 -26.53 4.88
N THR A 281 5.70 -27.14 6.06
CA THR A 281 4.52 -27.58 6.81
C THR A 281 3.62 -26.44 7.25
N PHE A 282 4.18 -25.24 7.46
CA PHE A 282 3.43 -24.06 7.89
C PHE A 282 2.39 -23.59 6.86
N LEU A 283 2.53 -23.97 5.59
CA LEU A 283 1.55 -23.60 4.55
C LEU A 283 0.15 -24.14 4.82
N GLY A 284 0.04 -25.26 5.51
CA GLY A 284 -1.24 -25.82 5.94
C GLY A 284 -1.83 -25.18 7.21
N HIS A 285 -1.06 -24.39 7.94
CA HIS A 285 -1.54 -23.75 9.16
C HIS A 285 -2.43 -22.54 8.84
N ALA A 286 -3.39 -22.26 9.72
CA ALA A 286 -4.21 -21.06 9.65
C ALA A 286 -3.33 -19.81 9.73
N ALA A 287 -3.50 -18.91 8.79
CA ALA A 287 -2.82 -17.62 8.80
C ALA A 287 -3.47 -16.70 9.83
N ASN A 288 -2.68 -15.83 10.42
CA ASN A 288 -3.15 -14.79 11.33
C ASN A 288 -2.66 -13.41 10.88
N ALA A 289 -3.21 -12.36 11.44
CA ALA A 289 -2.91 -10.99 11.03
C ALA A 289 -1.42 -10.64 11.15
N ALA A 290 -0.73 -11.12 12.20
CA ALA A 290 0.71 -10.91 12.37
C ALA A 290 1.53 -11.69 11.33
N GLY A 291 1.16 -12.92 11.02
CA GLY A 291 1.80 -13.72 9.97
C GLY A 291 1.67 -13.08 8.59
N ILE A 292 0.51 -12.50 8.28
CA ILE A 292 0.30 -11.70 7.07
C ILE A 292 1.27 -10.50 7.02
N ALA A 293 1.41 -9.77 8.13
CA ALA A 293 2.33 -8.62 8.20
C ALA A 293 3.80 -9.04 8.02
N VAL A 294 4.21 -10.17 8.62
CA VAL A 294 5.56 -10.74 8.43
C VAL A 294 5.81 -11.09 6.97
N ILE A 295 4.90 -11.86 6.35
CA ILE A 295 5.04 -12.28 4.94
C ILE A 295 5.08 -11.06 4.03
N HIS A 296 4.19 -10.09 4.23
CA HIS A 296 4.15 -8.85 3.46
C HIS A 296 5.47 -8.08 3.57
N SER A 297 6.06 -8.01 4.79
CA SER A 297 7.35 -7.37 5.01
C SER A 297 8.50 -8.12 4.36
N LEU A 298 8.58 -9.44 4.56
CA LEU A 298 9.63 -10.27 3.96
C LEU A 298 9.61 -10.19 2.43
N PHE A 299 8.41 -10.22 1.83
CA PHE A 299 8.27 -10.09 0.39
C PHE A 299 8.72 -8.72 -0.11
N ASN A 300 8.24 -7.62 0.48
CA ASN A 300 8.57 -6.27 0.01
C ASN A 300 10.05 -5.92 0.23
N ILE A 301 10.59 -6.21 1.42
CA ILE A 301 12.01 -5.98 1.72
C ILE A 301 12.88 -6.86 0.83
N GLY A 302 12.53 -8.14 0.68
CA GLY A 302 13.24 -9.08 -0.18
C GLY A 302 13.23 -8.66 -1.65
N ALA A 303 12.08 -8.22 -2.17
CA ALA A 303 11.98 -7.70 -3.54
C ALA A 303 12.89 -6.48 -3.75
N VAL A 304 12.90 -5.55 -2.77
CA VAL A 304 13.82 -4.40 -2.82
C VAL A 304 15.27 -4.84 -2.78
N VAL A 305 15.67 -5.70 -1.84
CA VAL A 305 17.06 -6.17 -1.73
C VAL A 305 17.53 -6.81 -3.02
N VAL A 306 16.71 -7.67 -3.63
CA VAL A 306 17.07 -8.37 -4.86
C VAL A 306 17.09 -7.45 -6.07
N LEU A 307 16.11 -6.55 -6.21
CA LEU A 307 15.98 -5.68 -7.40
C LEU A 307 16.72 -4.35 -7.27
N PHE A 308 17.21 -3.98 -6.09
CA PHE A 308 17.95 -2.73 -5.86
C PHE A 308 19.15 -2.55 -6.80
N PRO A 309 20.03 -3.57 -7.02
CA PRO A 309 21.15 -3.45 -7.96
C PRO A 309 20.69 -3.25 -9.41
N PHE A 310 19.47 -3.71 -9.75
CA PHE A 310 18.92 -3.70 -11.09
C PHE A 310 18.04 -2.47 -11.40
N GLY A 311 18.09 -1.42 -10.57
CA GLY A 311 17.26 -0.22 -10.77
C GLY A 311 17.49 0.47 -12.11
N ASP A 312 18.74 0.55 -12.61
CA ASP A 312 19.04 1.13 -13.95
C ASP A 312 18.52 0.24 -15.08
N TRP A 313 18.47 -1.07 -14.87
CA TRP A 313 17.88 -2.01 -15.82
C TRP A 313 16.35 -1.84 -15.89
N LEU A 314 15.68 -1.59 -14.75
CA LEU A 314 14.24 -1.28 -14.74
C LEU A 314 13.94 0.01 -15.53
N VAL A 315 14.80 1.02 -15.42
CA VAL A 315 14.69 2.25 -16.23
C VAL A 315 14.85 1.94 -17.72
N LYS A 316 15.84 1.15 -18.09
CA LYS A 316 16.06 0.71 -19.48
C LYS A 316 14.85 -0.05 -20.01
N LEU A 317 14.29 -0.97 -19.22
CA LEU A 317 13.10 -1.75 -19.59
C LEU A 317 11.89 -0.84 -19.83
N ALA A 318 11.65 0.12 -18.95
CA ALA A 318 10.57 1.09 -19.09
C ALA A 318 10.77 1.99 -20.34
N THR A 319 12.03 2.34 -20.66
CA THR A 319 12.37 3.12 -21.85
C THR A 319 12.18 2.32 -23.14
N LEU A 320 12.43 1.01 -23.12
CA LEU A 320 12.16 0.13 -24.27
C LEU A 320 10.67 0.02 -24.57
N VAL A 321 9.83 -0.07 -23.52
CA VAL A 321 8.37 -0.16 -23.69
C VAL A 321 7.75 1.18 -24.07
N ILE A 322 8.33 2.29 -23.60
CA ILE A 322 7.90 3.65 -23.93
C ILE A 322 9.07 4.38 -24.60
N PRO A 323 9.32 4.15 -25.91
CA PRO A 323 10.46 4.72 -26.61
C PRO A 323 10.29 6.23 -26.82
N GLU A 324 11.42 6.93 -26.95
CA GLU A 324 11.43 8.27 -27.55
C GLU A 324 11.23 8.12 -29.05
N HIS A 325 10.11 8.64 -29.58
CA HIS A 325 9.99 8.75 -31.02
C HIS A 325 11.03 9.81 -31.47
N ALA A 326 11.99 9.39 -32.26
CA ALA A 326 12.83 10.30 -33.00
C ALA A 326 11.91 11.06 -33.98
N GLY A 327 11.52 12.29 -33.66
CA GLY A 327 10.80 13.11 -34.60
C GLY A 327 9.55 13.84 -34.09
N HIS A 328 9.58 14.42 -32.93
CA HIS A 328 8.94 15.69 -32.59
C HIS A 328 9.68 16.22 -31.37
N GLU A 329 10.60 17.17 -31.63
CA GLU A 329 10.93 18.14 -30.60
C GLU A 329 9.60 18.76 -30.18
N GLU A 330 9.11 18.40 -28.96
CA GLU A 330 8.12 19.26 -28.32
C GLU A 330 8.80 20.62 -28.24
N LYS A 331 8.39 21.54 -29.13
CA LYS A 331 8.74 22.94 -29.00
C LYS A 331 8.43 23.27 -27.54
N LYS A 332 9.47 23.54 -26.73
CA LYS A 332 9.29 24.22 -25.43
C LYS A 332 8.29 25.32 -25.71
N PRO A 333 7.21 25.45 -24.93
CA PRO A 333 6.35 26.62 -25.05
C PRO A 333 7.30 27.81 -25.00
N ASP A 334 7.27 28.62 -26.06
CA ASP A 334 8.10 29.81 -26.14
C ASP A 334 7.72 30.63 -24.92
N GLU A 335 8.59 30.72 -23.91
CA GLU A 335 8.33 31.48 -22.68
C GLU A 335 7.96 32.94 -23.00
N PHE A 336 8.23 33.39 -24.23
CA PHE A 336 7.92 34.70 -24.76
C PHE A 336 6.66 34.76 -25.63
N ALA A 337 6.00 33.65 -25.94
CA ALA A 337 4.77 33.63 -26.71
C ALA A 337 3.55 34.25 -26.01
N ILE A 338 3.70 34.61 -24.73
CA ILE A 338 2.67 35.29 -23.94
C ILE A 338 2.87 36.81 -23.92
N LEU A 339 3.98 37.32 -24.38
CA LEU A 339 4.17 38.75 -24.60
C LEU A 339 3.55 39.14 -25.94
N ASP A 340 2.28 39.56 -25.88
CA ASP A 340 1.56 40.16 -27.00
C ASP A 340 2.36 41.42 -27.43
N GLU A 341 2.78 41.49 -28.70
CA GLU A 341 3.55 42.62 -29.25
C GLU A 341 2.87 43.98 -28.98
N ARG A 342 1.60 43.98 -28.62
CA ARG A 342 0.82 45.16 -28.21
C ARG A 342 1.28 45.86 -26.94
N PHE A 343 2.18 45.25 -26.17
CA PHE A 343 2.75 45.85 -24.95
C PHE A 343 4.16 46.41 -25.16
N LEU A 344 4.68 46.44 -26.38
CA LEU A 344 6.01 46.96 -26.73
C LEU A 344 5.98 48.32 -27.42
N GLU A 345 4.81 49.00 -27.52
CA GLU A 345 4.70 50.40 -27.98
C GLU A 345 4.45 51.34 -26.77
#